data_64c7a77f4e8faded6a5ead51a23981c4
#
_entry.id   64c7a77f4e8faded6a5ead51a23981c4
#
_cell.length_a   1.000
_cell.length_b   1.000
_cell.length_c   1.000
_cell.angle_alpha   90.00
_cell.angle_beta   90.00
_cell.angle_gamma   90.00
#
_symmetry.space_group_name_H-M   'P 1'
#
loop_
_entity.id
_entity.type
_entity.pdbx_description
1 polymer ?
#
loop_
_entity_poly.entity_id
_entity_poly.type
_entity_poly.pdbx_seq_one_letter_code
_entity_poly.pdbx_strand_id
1 'polypeptide(L)'
;IPNCKLTDAFYISKDEFKKYIKEYGQIILSFKTNEYYRNEKTGALYLDEDIKNGGHEVLCVGWDDNYSKDNFLENHRPSKNGAWLIKNSWGTDFGEQGYCWISYEDVTINNQAMVYAKINKNSSSEKMLSYDITPLGEKVGKTIDNTNNTFAMANIYDLTKLQDSYDCIKDVMFYNSNIG
;
A
#
# COMPACT_ATOMS: atom_id res chain seq x y z
N ILE A 1 -1.53 -10.89 16.64
CA ILE A 1 -0.24 -11.36 16.08
C ILE A 1 -0.54 -11.88 14.70
N PRO A 2 0.14 -11.38 13.65
CA PRO A 2 -0.09 -11.86 12.30
C PRO A 2 0.28 -13.34 12.18
N ASN A 3 -0.62 -14.10 11.54
CA ASN A 3 -0.43 -15.54 11.35
C ASN A 3 0.46 -15.87 10.15
N CYS A 4 0.99 -14.85 9.46
CA CYS A 4 1.82 -15.01 8.29
C CYS A 4 2.92 -13.94 8.23
N LYS A 5 3.99 -14.27 7.53
CA LYS A 5 5.16 -13.43 7.30
C LYS A 5 5.32 -13.22 5.80
N LEU A 6 5.46 -11.96 5.39
CA LEU A 6 5.91 -11.62 4.05
C LEU A 6 7.41 -11.95 3.94
N THR A 7 7.77 -12.76 2.97
CA THR A 7 9.16 -13.23 2.79
C THR A 7 9.78 -12.78 1.47
N ASP A 8 8.97 -12.23 0.58
CA ASP A 8 9.46 -11.66 -0.66
C ASP A 8 8.52 -10.55 -1.16
N ALA A 9 9.09 -9.40 -1.50
CA ALA A 9 8.41 -8.25 -2.07
C ALA A 9 9.37 -7.47 -2.98
N PHE A 10 8.85 -6.91 -4.07
CA PHE A 10 9.65 -6.13 -5.00
C PHE A 10 8.80 -5.05 -5.68
N TYR A 11 9.46 -4.03 -6.22
CA TYR A 11 8.84 -2.98 -7.01
C TYR A 11 8.84 -3.35 -8.49
N ILE A 12 7.79 -2.90 -9.17
CA ILE A 12 7.57 -3.04 -10.62
C ILE A 12 7.27 -1.69 -11.24
N SER A 13 7.54 -1.53 -12.53
CA SER A 13 7.18 -0.34 -13.29
C SER A 13 5.73 -0.41 -13.82
N LYS A 14 5.14 0.76 -14.12
CA LYS A 14 3.72 0.89 -14.52
C LYS A 14 3.36 0.06 -15.76
N ASP A 15 4.26 -0.12 -16.69
CA ASP A 15 4.07 -0.93 -17.89
C ASP A 15 3.97 -2.44 -17.61
N GLU A 16 4.43 -2.86 -16.43
CA GLU A 16 4.37 -4.26 -16.00
C GLU A 16 3.13 -4.58 -15.13
N PHE A 17 2.33 -3.60 -14.73
CA PHE A 17 1.22 -3.78 -13.80
C PHE A 17 0.29 -4.93 -14.19
N LYS A 18 -0.19 -4.97 -15.44
CA LYS A 18 -1.09 -6.04 -15.92
C LYS A 18 -0.46 -7.42 -15.84
N LYS A 19 0.84 -7.53 -16.14
CA LYS A 19 1.59 -8.78 -16.03
C LYS A 19 1.56 -9.31 -14.61
N TYR A 20 1.91 -8.45 -13.64
CA TYR A 20 2.04 -8.89 -12.25
C TYR A 20 0.68 -9.02 -11.54
N ILE A 21 -0.35 -8.27 -11.91
CA ILE A 21 -1.71 -8.53 -11.47
C ILE A 21 -2.17 -9.92 -11.94
N LYS A 22 -1.86 -10.31 -13.19
CA LYS A 22 -2.20 -11.64 -13.70
C LYS A 22 -1.44 -12.76 -13.00
N GLU A 23 -0.18 -12.53 -12.64
CA GLU A 23 0.70 -13.53 -12.03
C GLU A 23 0.44 -13.71 -10.52
N TYR A 24 0.27 -12.60 -9.78
CA TYR A 24 0.14 -12.58 -8.32
C TYR A 24 -1.28 -12.26 -7.82
N GLY A 25 -2.20 -11.95 -8.71
CA GLY A 25 -3.58 -11.58 -8.36
C GLY A 25 -3.76 -10.15 -7.88
N GLN A 26 -2.69 -9.44 -7.55
CA GLN A 26 -2.74 -8.07 -7.05
C GLN A 26 -1.37 -7.39 -7.06
N ILE A 27 -1.40 -6.04 -7.08
CA ILE A 27 -0.26 -5.16 -6.79
C ILE A 27 -0.69 -4.08 -5.80
N ILE A 28 0.23 -3.52 -5.04
CA ILE A 28 -0.02 -2.38 -4.17
C ILE A 28 0.25 -1.12 -4.97
N LEU A 29 -0.78 -0.33 -5.16
CA LEU A 29 -0.77 0.88 -5.96
C LEU A 29 -0.90 2.11 -5.07
N SER A 30 -0.02 3.09 -5.26
CA SER A 30 -0.09 4.40 -4.63
C SER A 30 -0.62 5.43 -5.61
N PHE A 31 -1.58 6.22 -5.18
CA PHE A 31 -2.19 7.33 -5.95
C PHE A 31 -2.71 8.40 -4.98
N LYS A 32 -3.23 9.48 -5.51
CA LYS A 32 -3.91 10.50 -4.69
C LYS A 32 -5.42 10.39 -4.87
N THR A 33 -6.17 10.61 -3.80
CA THR A 33 -7.63 10.56 -3.82
C THR A 33 -8.23 11.86 -3.33
N ASN A 34 -9.33 12.26 -3.97
CA ASN A 34 -10.12 13.41 -3.57
C ASN A 34 -11.55 13.19 -4.07
N GLU A 35 -12.53 13.35 -3.19
CA GLU A 35 -13.95 13.12 -3.47
C GLU A 35 -14.51 14.00 -4.61
N TYR A 36 -13.93 15.18 -4.85
CA TYR A 36 -14.34 16.05 -5.98
C TYR A 36 -14.11 15.43 -7.37
N TYR A 37 -13.22 14.45 -7.46
CA TYR A 37 -12.89 13.77 -8.71
C TYR A 37 -13.56 12.40 -8.84
N ARG A 38 -14.39 12.02 -7.85
CA ARG A 38 -15.09 10.73 -7.83
C ARG A 38 -16.52 10.89 -8.32
N ASN A 39 -16.92 10.07 -9.27
CA ASN A 39 -18.31 9.96 -9.67
C ASN A 39 -19.08 9.13 -8.64
N GLU A 40 -19.98 9.75 -7.88
CA GLU A 40 -20.74 9.08 -6.83
C GLU A 40 -21.64 7.94 -7.33
N LYS A 41 -22.10 8.00 -8.59
CA LYS A 41 -23.00 6.99 -9.17
C LYS A 41 -22.25 5.71 -9.55
N THR A 42 -21.02 5.83 -10.05
CA THR A 42 -20.23 4.71 -10.56
C THR A 42 -19.07 4.33 -9.67
N GLY A 43 -18.72 5.18 -8.69
CA GLY A 43 -17.53 5.04 -7.87
C GLY A 43 -16.21 5.32 -8.59
N ALA A 44 -16.26 5.65 -9.89
CA ALA A 44 -15.06 5.85 -10.70
C ALA A 44 -14.34 7.14 -10.35
N LEU A 45 -13.00 7.08 -10.28
CA LEU A 45 -12.12 8.18 -9.90
C LEU A 45 -11.14 8.50 -11.04
N TYR A 46 -10.98 9.78 -11.33
CA TYR A 46 -9.94 10.26 -12.25
C TYR A 46 -9.47 11.66 -11.85
N LEU A 47 -8.19 11.78 -11.52
CA LEU A 47 -7.52 13.05 -11.31
C LEU A 47 -6.72 13.40 -12.58
N ASP A 48 -7.09 14.52 -13.18
CA ASP A 48 -6.43 15.10 -14.37
C ASP A 48 -5.35 16.12 -13.99
N GLU A 49 -5.20 16.41 -12.68
CA GLU A 49 -4.15 17.25 -12.14
C GLU A 49 -3.52 16.64 -10.89
N ASP A 50 -2.27 16.98 -10.62
CA ASP A 50 -1.59 16.55 -9.40
C ASP A 50 -1.97 17.45 -8.23
N ILE A 51 -2.51 16.87 -7.18
CA ILE A 51 -2.92 17.54 -5.94
C ILE A 51 -1.85 17.38 -4.85
N LYS A 52 -1.71 18.39 -3.97
CA LYS A 52 -0.66 18.37 -2.92
C LYS A 52 -0.82 17.27 -1.86
N ASN A 53 -2.07 16.94 -1.54
CA ASN A 53 -2.43 16.01 -0.46
C ASN A 53 -3.27 14.85 -1.01
N GLY A 54 -3.58 13.87 -0.16
CA GLY A 54 -4.51 12.79 -0.52
C GLY A 54 -3.81 11.48 -0.91
N GLY A 55 -2.53 11.33 -0.61
CA GLY A 55 -1.80 10.08 -0.85
C GLY A 55 -2.50 8.89 -0.18
N HIS A 56 -2.71 7.83 -0.95
CA HIS A 56 -3.43 6.63 -0.53
C HIS A 56 -2.84 5.39 -1.20
N GLU A 57 -2.83 4.28 -0.45
CA GLU A 57 -2.37 2.99 -0.95
C GLU A 57 -3.51 1.99 -0.95
N VAL A 58 -3.63 1.25 -2.02
CA VAL A 58 -4.71 0.29 -2.26
C VAL A 58 -4.20 -0.96 -2.97
N LEU A 59 -5.03 -2.01 -2.99
CA LEU A 59 -4.76 -3.16 -3.84
C LEU A 59 -5.39 -2.93 -5.23
N CYS A 60 -4.55 -2.92 -6.26
CA CYS A 60 -5.03 -3.06 -7.64
C CYS A 60 -5.12 -4.56 -7.95
N VAL A 61 -6.34 -5.02 -8.21
CA VAL A 61 -6.67 -6.44 -8.35
C VAL A 61 -7.11 -6.83 -9.75
N GLY A 62 -7.18 -5.85 -10.65
CA GLY A 62 -7.60 -6.11 -12.03
C GLY A 62 -7.56 -4.85 -12.89
N TRP A 63 -8.08 -4.99 -14.09
CA TRP A 63 -8.24 -3.89 -15.04
C TRP A 63 -9.32 -4.24 -16.07
N ASP A 64 -9.84 -3.21 -16.73
CA ASP A 64 -10.69 -3.35 -17.93
C ASP A 64 -10.25 -2.31 -18.96
N ASP A 65 -9.77 -2.77 -20.11
CA ASP A 65 -9.32 -1.91 -21.21
C ASP A 65 -10.50 -1.20 -21.90
N ASN A 66 -11.71 -1.71 -21.72
CA ASN A 66 -12.93 -1.16 -22.29
C ASN A 66 -13.78 -0.39 -21.28
N TYR A 67 -13.33 -0.25 -20.02
CA TYR A 67 -14.08 0.52 -19.04
C TYR A 67 -14.37 1.91 -19.56
N SER A 68 -15.66 2.23 -19.72
CA SER A 68 -16.06 3.45 -20.40
C SER A 68 -15.60 4.69 -19.67
N LYS A 69 -15.01 5.61 -20.41
CA LYS A 69 -14.67 6.95 -19.91
C LYS A 69 -15.90 7.74 -19.45
N ASP A 70 -17.09 7.39 -19.91
CA ASP A 70 -18.34 8.04 -19.52
C ASP A 70 -18.80 7.67 -18.09
N ASN A 71 -18.15 6.69 -17.46
CA ASN A 71 -18.35 6.38 -16.05
C ASN A 71 -17.68 7.37 -15.10
N PHE A 72 -16.77 8.20 -15.59
CA PHE A 72 -16.12 9.26 -14.82
C PHE A 72 -16.96 10.55 -14.81
N LEU A 73 -16.58 11.54 -13.99
CA LEU A 73 -17.25 12.84 -13.96
C LEU A 73 -17.14 13.53 -15.33
N GLU A 74 -18.20 14.22 -15.75
CA GLU A 74 -18.20 14.89 -17.04
C GLU A 74 -17.16 16.01 -17.16
N ASN A 75 -16.97 16.75 -16.08
CA ASN A 75 -15.96 17.83 -15.99
C ASN A 75 -14.53 17.32 -15.73
N HIS A 76 -14.38 16.06 -15.32
CA HIS A 76 -13.12 15.35 -15.15
C HIS A 76 -13.24 13.99 -15.85
N ARG A 77 -13.22 14.01 -17.18
CA ARG A 77 -13.40 12.82 -18.01
C ARG A 77 -12.10 12.47 -18.72
N PRO A 78 -11.60 11.23 -18.58
CA PRO A 78 -10.41 10.82 -19.30
C PRO A 78 -10.65 10.84 -20.82
N SER A 79 -9.58 10.95 -21.59
CA SER A 79 -9.67 11.00 -23.06
C SER A 79 -10.01 9.64 -23.66
N LYS A 80 -9.62 8.56 -23.01
CA LYS A 80 -9.75 7.17 -23.48
C LYS A 80 -10.45 6.29 -22.45
N ASN A 81 -10.99 5.19 -22.93
CA ASN A 81 -11.46 4.09 -22.09
C ASN A 81 -10.28 3.38 -21.42
N GLY A 82 -10.57 2.67 -20.34
CA GLY A 82 -9.63 1.84 -19.60
C GLY A 82 -9.44 2.30 -18.17
N ALA A 83 -9.48 1.34 -17.26
CA ALA A 83 -9.34 1.61 -15.83
C ALA A 83 -8.73 0.42 -15.06
N TRP A 84 -8.14 0.74 -13.94
CA TRP A 84 -7.68 -0.19 -12.92
C TRP A 84 -8.80 -0.49 -11.94
N LEU A 85 -9.01 -1.76 -11.61
CA LEU A 85 -9.93 -2.19 -10.55
C LEU A 85 -9.19 -2.20 -9.21
N ILE A 86 -9.68 -1.39 -8.30
CA ILE A 86 -9.08 -1.17 -6.99
C ILE A 86 -9.95 -1.79 -5.91
N LYS A 87 -9.33 -2.54 -5.01
CA LYS A 87 -9.90 -2.92 -3.73
C LYS A 87 -9.42 -1.96 -2.66
N ASN A 88 -10.35 -1.17 -2.11
CA ASN A 88 -10.07 -0.19 -1.08
C ASN A 88 -10.19 -0.77 0.34
N SER A 89 -9.72 -0.04 1.35
CA SER A 89 -9.77 -0.40 2.77
C SER A 89 -10.89 0.31 3.56
N TRP A 90 -11.84 0.98 2.87
CA TRP A 90 -12.89 1.80 3.51
C TRP A 90 -14.20 1.05 3.77
N GLY A 91 -14.18 -0.26 3.71
CA GLY A 91 -15.34 -1.12 3.97
C GLY A 91 -16.20 -1.37 2.72
N THR A 92 -17.23 -2.18 2.91
CA THR A 92 -18.11 -2.63 1.81
C THR A 92 -19.13 -1.58 1.37
N ASP A 93 -19.33 -0.53 2.16
CA ASP A 93 -20.24 0.57 1.81
C ASP A 93 -19.60 1.57 0.83
N PHE A 94 -18.29 1.45 0.62
CA PHE A 94 -17.56 2.26 -0.37
C PHE A 94 -17.65 1.62 -1.77
N GLY A 95 -18.00 2.43 -2.78
CA GLY A 95 -18.04 2.00 -4.18
C GLY A 95 -18.89 0.75 -4.41
N GLU A 96 -18.39 -0.19 -5.18
CA GLU A 96 -19.02 -1.49 -5.41
C GLU A 96 -18.47 -2.53 -4.44
N GLN A 97 -19.09 -2.65 -3.26
CA GLN A 97 -18.67 -3.57 -2.19
C GLN A 97 -17.18 -3.42 -1.78
N GLY A 98 -16.71 -2.18 -1.70
CA GLY A 98 -15.32 -1.87 -1.35
C GLY A 98 -14.38 -1.76 -2.55
N TYR A 99 -14.91 -1.87 -3.77
CA TYR A 99 -14.14 -1.72 -5.01
C TYR A 99 -14.50 -0.42 -5.73
N CYS A 100 -13.55 0.10 -6.49
CA CYS A 100 -13.76 1.24 -7.39
C CYS A 100 -12.82 1.15 -8.60
N TRP A 101 -13.05 2.03 -9.57
CA TRP A 101 -12.28 2.10 -10.79
C TRP A 101 -11.46 3.39 -10.83
N ILE A 102 -10.20 3.31 -11.22
CA ILE A 102 -9.34 4.47 -11.43
C ILE A 102 -8.87 4.48 -12.88
N SER A 103 -9.03 5.61 -13.56
CA SER A 103 -8.59 5.74 -14.96
C SER A 103 -7.11 5.40 -15.15
N TYR A 104 -6.75 4.77 -16.29
CA TYR A 104 -5.35 4.63 -16.68
C TYR A 104 -4.64 5.98 -16.87
N GLU A 105 -5.41 7.02 -17.20
CA GLU A 105 -4.91 8.37 -17.42
C GLU A 105 -4.77 9.19 -16.13
N ASP A 106 -5.13 8.65 -14.97
CA ASP A 106 -4.94 9.33 -13.69
C ASP A 106 -3.47 9.69 -13.49
N VAL A 107 -3.21 10.99 -13.36
CA VAL A 107 -1.86 11.54 -13.31
C VAL A 107 -1.18 11.36 -11.96
N THR A 108 -1.93 10.95 -10.95
CA THR A 108 -1.44 10.78 -9.57
C THR A 108 -0.99 9.36 -9.26
N ILE A 109 -1.29 8.41 -10.15
CA ILE A 109 -0.83 7.03 -10.02
C ILE A 109 0.70 6.99 -10.10
N ASN A 110 1.32 6.44 -9.06
CA ASN A 110 2.77 6.26 -9.05
C ASN A 110 3.21 5.36 -10.22
N ASN A 111 4.36 5.70 -10.83
CA ASN A 111 4.97 4.92 -11.90
C ASN A 111 5.53 3.57 -11.43
N GLN A 112 5.52 3.32 -10.14
CA GLN A 112 5.93 2.06 -9.53
C GLN A 112 4.83 1.53 -8.61
N ALA A 113 4.72 0.22 -8.54
CA ALA A 113 3.86 -0.50 -7.60
C ALA A 113 4.67 -1.58 -6.89
N MET A 114 4.18 -2.02 -5.73
CA MET A 114 4.82 -3.11 -4.98
C MET A 114 4.05 -4.40 -5.17
N VAL A 115 4.77 -5.50 -5.34
CA VAL A 115 4.23 -6.86 -5.37
C VAL A 115 4.62 -7.59 -4.09
N TYR A 116 3.65 -8.17 -3.39
CA TYR A 116 3.91 -9.14 -2.32
C TYR A 116 3.95 -10.52 -2.93
N ALA A 117 5.17 -10.99 -3.23
CA ALA A 117 5.37 -12.20 -4.02
C ALA A 117 5.27 -13.47 -3.21
N LYS A 118 5.66 -13.44 -1.95
CA LYS A 118 5.65 -14.65 -1.12
C LYS A 118 5.25 -14.38 0.32
N ILE A 119 4.23 -15.09 0.74
CA ILE A 119 3.71 -15.06 2.12
C ILE A 119 3.78 -16.47 2.68
N ASN A 120 4.46 -16.64 3.79
CA ASN A 120 4.54 -17.91 4.52
C ASN A 120 3.70 -17.80 5.80
N LYS A 121 3.09 -18.91 6.20
CA LYS A 121 2.54 -19.01 7.56
C LYS A 121 3.68 -18.97 8.56
N ASN A 122 3.46 -18.25 9.68
CA ASN A 122 4.40 -18.33 10.79
C ASN A 122 4.41 -19.75 11.34
N SER A 123 5.60 -20.26 11.66
CA SER A 123 5.70 -21.47 12.46
C SER A 123 5.20 -21.19 13.88
N SER A 124 4.71 -22.21 14.57
CA SER A 124 4.31 -22.08 15.98
C SER A 124 5.46 -21.65 16.90
N SER A 125 6.69 -21.81 16.44
CA SER A 125 7.93 -21.44 17.14
C SER A 125 8.42 -20.01 16.85
N GLU A 126 7.78 -19.27 15.95
CA GLU A 126 8.18 -17.90 15.59
C GLU A 126 7.15 -16.89 16.08
N LYS A 127 7.60 -15.84 16.74
CA LYS A 127 6.78 -14.67 17.08
C LYS A 127 7.36 -13.40 16.47
N MET A 128 6.47 -12.57 15.95
CA MET A 128 6.82 -11.24 15.48
C MET A 128 6.44 -10.23 16.55
N LEU A 129 7.40 -9.40 16.92
CA LEU A 129 7.19 -8.27 17.81
C LEU A 129 7.29 -6.99 16.98
N SER A 130 6.29 -6.13 17.09
CA SER A 130 6.25 -4.85 16.42
C SER A 130 5.69 -3.78 17.35
N TYR A 131 6.32 -2.63 17.36
CA TYR A 131 5.83 -1.43 18.03
C TYR A 131 5.00 -0.56 17.09
N ASP A 132 5.27 -0.66 15.79
CA ASP A 132 4.64 0.18 14.80
C ASP A 132 3.34 -0.48 14.34
N ILE A 133 2.23 0.06 14.81
CA ILE A 133 0.88 -0.32 14.37
C ILE A 133 0.57 0.36 13.03
N THR A 134 1.23 1.49 12.75
CA THR A 134 1.12 2.23 11.49
C THR A 134 2.51 2.47 10.90
N PRO A 135 2.85 1.89 9.74
CA PRO A 135 4.21 1.93 9.20
C PRO A 135 4.71 3.31 8.76
N LEU A 136 3.89 4.34 8.67
CA LEU A 136 4.26 5.57 7.97
C LEU A 136 3.78 6.88 8.63
N GLY A 137 3.25 6.86 9.85
CA GLY A 137 2.56 8.03 10.36
C GLY A 137 3.37 8.97 11.24
N GLU A 138 4.12 8.48 12.19
CA GLU A 138 4.86 9.33 13.12
C GLU A 138 6.23 8.73 13.45
N LYS A 139 7.22 9.60 13.57
CA LYS A 139 8.54 9.21 14.05
C LYS A 139 8.42 8.80 15.51
N VAL A 140 8.15 7.55 15.78
CA VAL A 140 8.17 6.98 17.11
C VAL A 140 9.60 6.56 17.42
N GLY A 141 10.37 7.50 17.90
CA GLY A 141 11.73 7.25 18.36
C GLY A 141 12.25 8.45 19.13
N LYS A 142 12.92 8.21 20.23
CA LYS A 142 13.63 9.25 20.97
C LYS A 142 15.09 9.21 20.48
N THR A 143 15.55 10.31 19.89
CA THR A 143 16.99 10.49 19.62
C THR A 143 17.74 10.52 20.94
N ILE A 144 18.67 9.60 21.13
CA ILE A 144 19.40 9.44 22.40
C ILE A 144 20.67 10.24 22.42
N ASP A 145 21.32 10.50 21.27
CA ASP A 145 22.53 11.32 21.20
C ASP A 145 22.71 11.92 19.79
N ASN A 146 23.14 13.19 19.75
CA ASN A 146 23.35 13.94 18.51
C ASN A 146 24.73 14.63 18.47
N THR A 147 25.67 14.24 19.27
CA THR A 147 26.97 14.95 19.36
C THR A 147 27.90 14.70 18.19
N ASN A 148 27.69 13.66 17.38
CA ASN A 148 28.57 13.28 16.26
C ASN A 148 27.82 12.87 14.98
N ASN A 149 26.63 13.43 14.68
CA ASN A 149 25.77 12.97 13.59
C ASN A 149 25.39 11.47 13.68
N THR A 150 25.55 10.87 14.83
CA THR A 150 25.17 9.49 15.11
C THR A 150 23.93 9.50 15.97
N PHE A 151 22.91 8.78 15.57
CA PHE A 151 21.70 8.58 16.38
C PHE A 151 21.46 7.09 16.57
N ALA A 152 20.90 6.74 17.73
CA ALA A 152 20.43 5.40 17.99
C ALA A 152 18.92 5.43 18.25
N MET A 153 18.20 4.49 17.68
CA MET A 153 16.80 4.22 17.97
C MET A 153 16.67 2.81 18.53
N ALA A 154 15.83 2.64 19.53
CA ALA A 154 15.60 1.32 20.10
C ALA A 154 14.13 1.12 20.40
N ASN A 155 13.63 -0.06 20.06
CA ASN A 155 12.38 -0.60 20.57
C ASN A 155 12.71 -1.62 21.67
N ILE A 156 12.04 -1.50 22.81
CA ILE A 156 12.25 -2.40 23.94
C ILE A 156 11.03 -3.32 24.06
N TYR A 157 11.28 -4.62 23.98
CA TYR A 157 10.24 -5.63 24.11
C TYR A 157 10.39 -6.38 25.43
N ASP A 158 9.32 -6.44 26.21
CA ASP A 158 9.27 -7.25 27.44
C ASP A 158 8.95 -8.71 27.08
N LEU A 159 9.97 -9.51 26.93
CA LEU A 159 9.85 -10.91 26.57
C LEU A 159 9.25 -11.78 27.68
N THR A 160 9.21 -11.29 28.93
CA THR A 160 8.60 -12.04 30.05
C THR A 160 7.11 -12.23 29.90
N LYS A 161 6.47 -11.40 29.06
CA LYS A 161 5.03 -11.51 28.72
C LYS A 161 4.73 -12.53 27.64
N LEU A 162 5.74 -13.12 27.04
CA LEU A 162 5.55 -14.21 26.08
C LEU A 162 5.33 -15.52 26.84
N GLN A 163 4.36 -16.31 26.38
CA GLN A 163 4.03 -17.59 27.05
C GLN A 163 5.08 -18.68 26.82
N ASP A 164 5.90 -18.51 25.79
CA ASP A 164 6.93 -19.46 25.38
C ASP A 164 8.33 -18.87 25.58
N SER A 165 9.34 -19.71 25.77
CA SER A 165 10.74 -19.31 25.75
C SER A 165 11.28 -19.25 24.31
N TYR A 166 12.10 -18.24 24.01
CA TYR A 166 12.74 -18.05 22.73
C TYR A 166 14.25 -17.91 22.92
N ASP A 167 15.01 -18.65 22.14
CA ASP A 167 16.46 -18.78 22.30
C ASP A 167 17.26 -17.80 21.44
N CYS A 168 16.64 -17.23 20.40
CA CYS A 168 17.34 -16.32 19.50
C CYS A 168 16.39 -15.32 18.78
N ILE A 169 16.99 -14.21 18.35
CA ILE A 169 16.41 -13.30 17.37
C ILE A 169 16.81 -13.83 15.99
N LYS A 170 15.84 -14.19 15.16
CA LYS A 170 16.08 -14.70 13.82
C LYS A 170 16.28 -13.59 12.80
N ASP A 171 15.40 -12.60 12.83
CA ASP A 171 15.40 -11.49 11.90
C ASP A 171 15.09 -10.18 12.62
N VAL A 172 15.74 -9.10 12.21
CA VAL A 172 15.40 -7.73 12.58
C VAL A 172 15.09 -6.97 11.30
N MET A 173 13.91 -6.37 11.24
CA MET A 173 13.52 -5.50 10.14
C MET A 173 13.43 -4.06 10.63
N PHE A 174 13.97 -3.15 9.86
CA PHE A 174 13.83 -1.72 10.10
C PHE A 174 13.58 -0.99 8.78
N TYR A 175 12.83 0.09 8.87
CA TYR A 175 12.61 0.97 7.73
C TYR A 175 13.59 2.13 7.78
N ASN A 176 14.31 2.34 6.68
CA ASN A 176 15.18 3.51 6.51
C ASN A 176 14.58 4.42 5.44
N SER A 177 14.10 5.59 5.83
CA SER A 177 13.53 6.59 4.93
C SER A 177 14.57 7.43 4.19
N ASN A 178 15.85 7.30 4.55
CA ASN A 178 16.97 8.01 3.92
C ASN A 178 17.75 7.05 3.01
N ILE A 179 17.16 6.70 1.88
CA ILE A 179 17.96 6.23 0.75
C ILE A 179 18.31 7.51 -0.02
N GLY A 180 19.51 8.03 0.24
CA GLY A 180 20.09 9.13 -0.51
C GLY A 180 20.47 8.71 -1.91
#